data_c8ca78773c713b85bbd42124d392152e
#
_entry.id   c8ca78773c713b85bbd42124d392152e
#
_cell.length_a   1.000
_cell.length_b   1.000
_cell.length_c   1.000
_cell.angle_alpha   90.00
_cell.angle_beta   90.00
_cell.angle_gamma   90.00
#
_symmetry.space_group_name_H-M   'P 1'
#
loop_
_entity.id
_entity.type
_entity.pdbx_description
1 polymer ?
#
loop_
_entity_poly.entity_id
_entity_poly.type
_entity_poly.pdbx_seq_one_letter_code
_entity_poly.pdbx_strand_id
1 'polypeptide(L)'
;MKPEQKLYQKLKKNTPNILWSRLETWVSFGIPDLLGYHNSCGFFMVELKIQTGHKIRFSPHQILFHTIRTNRNFILVELARKRGPRALKLYGSKSIEGLLLDPREVKPLAVNDFQLIENILINKKNN
;
A
#
# COMPACT_ATOMS: atom_id res chain seq x y z
N MET A 1 19.01 -6.12 -1.78
CA MET A 1 17.93 -5.16 -1.50
C MET A 1 16.69 -5.91 -1.03
N LYS A 2 16.08 -5.43 0.02
CA LYS A 2 14.88 -6.05 0.57
C LYS A 2 13.69 -5.92 -0.38
N PRO A 3 12.77 -6.89 -0.40
CA PRO A 3 11.62 -6.85 -1.32
C PRO A 3 10.77 -5.58 -1.20
N GLU A 4 10.56 -5.06 0.01
CA GLU A 4 9.78 -3.84 0.21
C GLU A 4 10.49 -2.62 -0.36
N GLN A 5 11.83 -2.57 -0.30
CA GLN A 5 12.60 -1.49 -0.92
C GLN A 5 12.49 -1.53 -2.45
N LYS A 6 12.51 -2.74 -3.02
CA LYS A 6 12.32 -2.90 -4.46
C LYS A 6 10.92 -2.45 -4.87
N LEU A 7 9.92 -2.79 -4.07
CA LEU A 7 8.55 -2.37 -4.31
C LEU A 7 8.42 -0.85 -4.27
N TYR A 8 9.04 -0.21 -3.29
CA TYR A 8 9.06 1.25 -3.20
C TYR A 8 9.66 1.88 -4.44
N GLN A 9 10.81 1.39 -4.88
CA GLN A 9 11.47 1.95 -6.07
C GLN A 9 10.61 1.78 -7.32
N LYS A 10 9.95 0.63 -7.44
CA LYS A 10 9.03 0.36 -8.54
C LYS A 10 7.84 1.32 -8.53
N LEU A 11 7.25 1.52 -7.36
CA LEU A 11 6.14 2.45 -7.18
C LEU A 11 6.56 3.87 -7.54
N LYS A 12 7.66 4.34 -6.98
CA LYS A 12 8.17 5.69 -7.22
C LYS A 12 8.43 5.94 -8.70
N LYS A 13 9.06 4.99 -9.38
CA LYS A 13 9.37 5.10 -10.81
C LYS A 13 8.12 5.19 -11.67
N ASN A 14 7.08 4.44 -11.31
CA ASN A 14 5.88 4.31 -12.13
C ASN A 14 4.73 5.23 -11.71
N THR A 15 4.95 6.09 -10.74
CA THR A 15 3.99 7.12 -10.31
C THR A 15 4.70 8.47 -10.23
N PRO A 16 5.15 9.01 -11.39
CA PRO A 16 6.04 10.19 -11.42
C PRO A 16 5.37 11.48 -10.96
N ASN A 17 4.06 11.53 -10.91
CA ASN A 17 3.33 12.74 -10.50
C ASN A 17 3.16 12.86 -9.00
N ILE A 18 3.57 11.85 -8.24
CA ILE A 18 3.46 11.86 -6.78
C ILE A 18 4.81 12.18 -6.17
N LEU A 19 4.82 13.08 -5.19
CA LEU A 19 6.00 13.33 -4.37
C LEU A 19 6.00 12.32 -3.22
N TRP A 20 6.98 11.44 -3.23
CA TRP A 20 7.10 10.40 -2.22
C TRP A 20 8.15 10.75 -1.17
N SER A 21 7.82 10.49 0.08
CA SER A 21 8.76 10.52 1.20
C SER A 21 8.70 9.19 1.93
N ARG A 22 9.86 8.58 2.13
CA ARG A 22 9.93 7.36 2.92
C ARG A 22 10.01 7.74 4.40
N LEU A 23 9.10 7.19 5.19
CA LEU A 23 9.08 7.44 6.62
C LEU A 23 9.97 6.43 7.31
N GLU A 24 11.07 6.91 7.89
CA GLU A 24 11.94 6.07 8.70
C GLU A 24 11.53 6.24 10.16
N THR A 25 10.97 5.21 10.72
CA THR A 25 10.57 5.23 12.12
C THR A 25 11.41 4.23 12.88
N TRP A 26 12.13 4.72 13.85
CA TRP A 26 12.83 3.89 14.82
C TRP A 26 11.83 3.10 15.64
N VAL A 27 10.69 3.70 15.85
CA VAL A 27 9.61 3.09 16.59
C VAL A 27 8.43 3.07 15.64
N SER A 28 8.18 1.90 15.06
CA SER A 28 7.06 1.72 14.17
C SER A 28 5.79 1.53 14.98
N PHE A 29 5.10 2.62 15.28
CA PHE A 29 3.79 2.57 15.90
C PHE A 29 2.68 2.28 14.88
N GLY A 30 3.00 1.49 13.87
CA GLY A 30 2.05 1.15 12.82
C GLY A 30 1.88 2.21 11.76
N ILE A 31 2.72 3.25 11.76
CA ILE A 31 2.71 4.29 10.74
C ILE A 31 3.12 3.67 9.41
N PRO A 32 2.38 3.92 8.31
CA PRO A 32 2.74 3.39 7.01
C PRO A 32 4.12 3.84 6.53
N ASP A 33 4.70 3.04 5.62
CA ASP A 33 6.07 3.24 5.14
C ASP A 33 6.29 4.53 4.37
N LEU A 34 5.27 4.99 3.65
CA LEU A 34 5.41 6.07 2.70
C LEU A 34 4.39 7.18 2.95
N LEU A 35 4.86 8.41 2.79
CA LEU A 35 4.01 9.59 2.69
C LEU A 35 4.04 10.06 1.24
N GLY A 36 2.88 10.17 0.62
CA GLY A 36 2.73 10.70 -0.73
C GLY A 36 2.05 12.06 -0.70
N TYR A 37 2.35 12.88 -1.71
CA TYR A 37 1.72 14.19 -1.84
C TYR A 37 1.43 14.50 -3.30
N HIS A 38 0.26 15.05 -3.56
CA HIS A 38 -0.10 15.61 -4.85
C HIS A 38 -1.00 16.83 -4.62
N ASN A 39 -0.84 17.84 -5.47
CA ASN A 39 -1.60 19.09 -5.33
C ASN A 39 -3.10 18.91 -5.34
N SER A 40 -3.61 17.93 -6.11
CA SER A 40 -5.05 17.72 -6.23
C SER A 40 -5.69 17.13 -4.97
N CYS A 41 -4.93 16.42 -4.15
CA CYS A 41 -5.51 15.69 -3.02
C CYS A 41 -4.82 15.94 -1.68
N GLY A 42 -3.62 16.56 -1.69
CA GLY A 42 -2.82 16.71 -0.49
C GLY A 42 -2.09 15.44 -0.13
N PHE A 43 -1.96 15.17 1.17
CA PHE A 43 -1.20 14.04 1.67
C PHE A 43 -2.03 12.76 1.75
N PHE A 44 -1.36 11.65 1.55
CA PHE A 44 -1.88 10.30 1.79
C PHE A 44 -0.71 9.40 2.19
N MET A 45 -1.02 8.23 2.75
CA MET A 45 0.01 7.30 3.20
C MET A 45 -0.20 5.94 2.58
N VAL A 46 0.90 5.23 2.34
CA VAL A 46 0.88 3.89 1.75
C VAL A 46 1.75 2.95 2.56
N GLU A 47 1.16 1.84 3.00
CA GLU A 47 1.84 0.73 3.63
C GLU A 47 2.28 -0.24 2.54
N LEU A 48 3.55 -0.64 2.56
CA LEU A 48 4.07 -1.63 1.61
C LEU A 48 4.08 -3.01 2.25
N LYS A 49 3.54 -3.99 1.57
CA LYS A 49 3.50 -5.38 2.05
C LYS A 49 3.89 -6.36 0.97
N ILE A 50 4.59 -7.39 1.38
CA ILE A 50 4.89 -8.55 0.52
C ILE A 50 4.04 -9.71 1.04
N GLN A 51 3.16 -10.20 0.19
CA GLN A 51 2.31 -11.34 0.53
C GLN A 51 3.03 -12.64 0.23
N THR A 52 3.12 -13.52 1.20
CA THR A 52 3.68 -14.86 1.03
C THR A 52 2.56 -15.88 1.17
N GLY A 53 2.32 -16.63 0.08
CA GLY A 53 1.19 -17.55 0.04
C GLY A 53 -0.13 -16.78 0.15
N HIS A 54 -0.94 -17.14 1.16
CA HIS A 54 -2.26 -16.52 1.35
C HIS A 54 -2.31 -15.57 2.53
N LYS A 55 -1.14 -15.15 3.05
CA LYS A 55 -1.09 -14.32 4.24
C LYS A 55 -0.32 -13.03 4.01
N ILE A 56 -0.81 -11.96 4.61
CA ILE A 56 -0.13 -10.69 4.74
C ILE A 56 0.04 -10.44 6.23
N ARG A 57 1.27 -10.18 6.66
CA ARG A 57 1.55 -9.97 8.08
C ARG A 57 1.45 -8.50 8.45
N PHE A 58 0.63 -8.21 9.44
CA PHE A 58 0.51 -6.88 10.04
C PHE A 58 0.83 -6.96 11.51
N SER A 59 1.57 -5.97 12.02
CA SER A 59 1.75 -5.84 13.46
C SER A 59 0.46 -5.33 14.10
N PRO A 60 0.28 -5.53 15.42
CA PRO A 60 -0.89 -4.97 16.12
C PRO A 60 -1.04 -3.46 15.93
N HIS A 61 0.07 -2.73 15.91
CA HIS A 61 0.04 -1.28 15.68
C HIS A 61 -0.40 -0.93 14.28
N GLN A 62 0.02 -1.69 13.28
CA GLN A 62 -0.43 -1.49 11.90
C GLN A 62 -1.92 -1.76 11.75
N ILE A 63 -2.40 -2.82 12.40
CA ILE A 63 -3.84 -3.14 12.39
C ILE A 63 -4.65 -1.98 12.97
N LEU A 64 -4.21 -1.49 14.13
CA LEU A 64 -4.87 -0.38 14.80
C LEU A 64 -4.84 0.89 13.94
N PHE A 65 -3.70 1.19 13.32
CA PHE A 65 -3.57 2.36 12.46
C PHE A 65 -4.61 2.34 11.34
N HIS A 66 -4.67 1.24 10.59
CA HIS A 66 -5.58 1.12 9.44
C HIS A 66 -7.04 1.01 9.85
N THR A 67 -7.31 0.46 11.04
CA THR A 67 -8.68 0.36 11.54
C THR A 67 -9.26 1.74 11.89
N ILE A 68 -8.44 2.60 12.48
CA ILE A 68 -8.88 3.92 12.93
C ILE A 68 -8.83 4.95 11.79
N ARG A 69 -7.78 4.90 10.96
CA ARG A 69 -7.52 5.92 9.95
C ARG A 69 -7.83 5.39 8.55
N THR A 70 -9.09 5.52 8.16
CA THR A 70 -9.56 4.95 6.89
C THR A 70 -9.50 5.91 5.71
N ASN A 71 -9.31 7.21 5.96
CA ASN A 71 -9.26 8.20 4.88
C ASN A 71 -7.83 8.42 4.40
N ARG A 72 -7.64 8.33 3.09
CA ARG A 72 -6.36 8.66 2.45
C ARG A 72 -5.20 7.78 2.95
N ASN A 73 -5.49 6.56 3.35
CA ASN A 73 -4.49 5.58 3.75
C ASN A 73 -4.70 4.30 2.96
N PHE A 74 -3.60 3.77 2.43
CA PHE A 74 -3.63 2.66 1.48
C PHE A 74 -2.63 1.58 1.86
N ILE A 75 -2.85 0.39 1.32
CA ILE A 75 -1.96 -0.76 1.48
C ILE A 75 -1.65 -1.28 0.08
N LEU A 76 -0.37 -1.26 -0.29
CA LEU A 76 0.09 -1.79 -1.57
C LEU A 76 0.76 -3.13 -1.32
N VAL A 77 0.24 -4.17 -1.96
CA VAL A 77 0.68 -5.55 -1.74
C VAL A 77 1.29 -6.12 -3.01
N GLU A 78 2.48 -6.69 -2.90
CA GLU A 78 3.10 -7.46 -3.98
C GLU A 78 3.13 -8.92 -3.57
N LEU A 79 2.61 -9.79 -4.43
CA LEU A 79 2.61 -11.22 -4.16
C LEU A 79 3.99 -11.79 -4.51
N ALA A 80 4.67 -12.38 -3.52
CA ALA A 80 5.96 -13.02 -3.73
C ALA A 80 5.80 -14.24 -4.63
N ARG A 81 6.63 -14.32 -5.66
CA ARG A 81 6.70 -15.44 -6.60
C ARG A 81 8.14 -15.75 -6.92
N LYS A 82 8.44 -17.03 -7.10
CA LYS A 82 9.77 -17.45 -7.52
C LYS A 82 10.01 -17.19 -9.01
N ARG A 83 8.96 -17.29 -9.82
CA ARG A 83 9.03 -17.10 -11.28
C ARG A 83 7.83 -16.31 -11.76
N GLY A 84 8.05 -15.56 -12.85
CA GLY A 84 7.02 -14.79 -13.51
C GLY A 84 6.73 -13.45 -12.85
N PRO A 85 5.83 -12.68 -13.46
CA PRO A 85 5.47 -11.37 -12.94
C PRO A 85 4.84 -11.49 -11.55
N ARG A 86 5.18 -10.54 -10.68
CA ARG A 86 4.60 -10.47 -9.34
C ARG A 86 3.30 -9.69 -9.39
N ALA A 87 2.23 -10.28 -8.89
CA ALA A 87 0.95 -9.60 -8.82
C ALA A 87 1.05 -8.42 -7.85
N LEU A 88 0.51 -7.29 -8.26
CA LEU A 88 0.51 -6.05 -7.49
C LEU A 88 -0.93 -5.62 -7.27
N LYS A 89 -1.30 -5.38 -6.00
CA LYS A 89 -2.68 -5.03 -5.64
C LYS A 89 -2.70 -3.85 -4.69
N LEU A 90 -3.57 -2.90 -4.96
CA LEU A 90 -3.79 -1.76 -4.07
C LEU A 90 -5.10 -1.93 -3.30
N TYR A 91 -5.03 -1.69 -2.00
CA TYR A 91 -6.20 -1.70 -1.12
C TYR A 91 -6.28 -0.39 -0.33
N GLY A 92 -7.49 -0.01 0.06
CA GLY A 92 -7.67 1.04 1.06
C GLY A 92 -7.56 0.46 2.46
N SER A 93 -7.31 1.32 3.46
CA SER A 93 -7.25 0.89 4.87
C SER A 93 -8.53 0.20 5.33
N LYS A 94 -9.67 0.53 4.74
CA LYS A 94 -10.94 -0.10 5.07
C LYS A 94 -10.93 -1.62 4.88
N SER A 95 -10.03 -2.12 4.06
CA SER A 95 -9.92 -3.55 3.78
C SER A 95 -9.09 -4.32 4.81
N ILE A 96 -8.58 -3.66 5.86
CA ILE A 96 -7.63 -4.30 6.79
C ILE A 96 -8.19 -5.58 7.41
N GLU A 97 -9.44 -5.58 7.82
CA GLU A 97 -10.05 -6.76 8.44
C GLU A 97 -10.09 -7.94 7.48
N GLY A 98 -10.54 -7.70 6.24
CA GLY A 98 -10.56 -8.73 5.21
C GLY A 98 -9.17 -9.25 4.86
N LEU A 99 -8.19 -8.35 4.80
CA LEU A 99 -6.80 -8.74 4.50
C LEU A 99 -6.20 -9.61 5.61
N LEU A 100 -6.64 -9.42 6.85
CA LEU A 100 -6.22 -10.25 7.97
C LEU A 100 -6.84 -11.65 7.90
N LEU A 101 -8.09 -11.74 7.47
CA LEU A 101 -8.80 -13.02 7.39
C LEU A 101 -8.37 -13.83 6.19
N ASP A 102 -8.51 -13.27 4.99
CA ASP A 102 -8.10 -13.96 3.75
C ASP A 102 -7.97 -12.92 2.63
N PRO A 103 -6.73 -12.56 2.23
CA PRO A 103 -6.53 -11.58 1.16
C PRO A 103 -7.19 -11.96 -0.16
N ARG A 104 -7.38 -13.26 -0.43
CA ARG A 104 -7.98 -13.73 -1.68
C ARG A 104 -9.44 -13.33 -1.82
N GLU A 105 -10.12 -13.12 -0.70
CA GLU A 105 -11.54 -12.77 -0.67
C GLU A 105 -11.79 -11.25 -0.72
N VAL A 106 -10.72 -10.45 -0.73
CA VAL A 106 -10.85 -9.00 -0.72
C VAL A 106 -10.61 -8.45 -2.12
N LYS A 107 -11.58 -7.68 -2.63
CA LYS A 107 -11.45 -7.05 -3.93
C LYS A 107 -10.50 -5.85 -3.84
N PRO A 108 -9.39 -5.84 -4.58
CA PRO A 108 -8.48 -4.69 -4.60
C PRO A 108 -9.07 -3.51 -5.37
N LEU A 109 -8.56 -2.32 -5.09
CA LEU A 109 -8.89 -1.11 -5.84
C LEU A 109 -8.24 -1.11 -7.22
N ALA A 110 -7.05 -1.73 -7.34
CA ALA A 110 -6.34 -1.85 -8.60
C ALA A 110 -5.46 -3.10 -8.59
N VAL A 111 -5.24 -3.68 -9.76
CA VAL A 111 -4.39 -4.89 -9.93
C VAL A 111 -3.44 -4.65 -11.10
N ASN A 112 -2.13 -4.77 -10.84
CA ASN A 112 -1.08 -4.76 -11.87
C ASN A 112 -1.10 -3.52 -12.80
N ASP A 113 -1.58 -2.39 -12.29
CA ASP A 113 -1.78 -1.20 -13.12
C ASP A 113 -1.32 0.04 -12.37
N PHE A 114 -0.08 0.47 -12.63
CA PHE A 114 0.49 1.64 -11.96
C PHE A 114 -0.23 2.93 -12.31
N GLN A 115 -0.72 3.06 -13.54
CA GLN A 115 -1.45 4.27 -13.91
C GLN A 115 -2.76 4.38 -13.14
N LEU A 116 -3.49 3.29 -13.02
CA LEU A 116 -4.71 3.25 -12.21
C LEU A 116 -4.40 3.49 -10.73
N ILE A 117 -3.31 2.89 -10.22
CA ILE A 117 -2.86 3.11 -8.85
C ILE A 117 -2.61 4.59 -8.61
N GLU A 118 -1.85 5.24 -9.49
CA GLU A 118 -1.58 6.67 -9.37
C GLU A 118 -2.87 7.48 -9.37
N ASN A 119 -3.78 7.19 -10.29
CA ASN A 119 -5.05 7.89 -10.38
C ASN A 119 -5.88 7.77 -9.10
N ILE A 120 -5.91 6.58 -8.51
CA ILE A 120 -6.65 6.35 -7.27
C ILE A 120 -6.01 7.13 -6.11
N LEU A 121 -4.68 7.08 -6.01
CA LEU A 121 -3.97 7.74 -4.92
C LEU A 121 -4.16 9.26 -4.93
N ILE A 122 -4.19 9.87 -6.11
CA ILE A 122 -4.31 11.33 -6.23
C ILE A 122 -5.74 11.83 -6.32
N ASN A 123 -6.73 10.93 -6.33
CA ASN A 123 -8.14 11.31 -6.45
C ASN A 123 -8.79 11.41 -5.07
N LYS A 124 -9.22 12.61 -4.67
CA LYS A 124 -9.89 12.84 -3.39
C LYS A 124 -11.11 11.97 -3.14
N LYS A 125 -11.80 11.55 -4.20
CA LYS A 125 -13.06 10.80 -4.08
C LYS A 125 -12.85 9.34 -3.77
N ASN A 126 -11.61 8.82 -3.85
CA ASN A 126 -11.29 7.41 -3.66
C ASN A 126 -10.74 7.10 -2.26
N ASN A 127 -11.30 7.71 -1.26
CA ASN A 127 -10.89 7.46 0.12
C ASN A 127 -11.53 6.21 0.69
#